data_cedef940ce0aa067fc671c3f7116d976
#
_entry.id   cedef940ce0aa067fc671c3f7116d976
#
_cell.length_a   1.000
_cell.length_b   1.000
_cell.length_c   1.000
_cell.angle_alpha   90.00
_cell.angle_beta   90.00
_cell.angle_gamma   90.00
#
_symmetry.space_group_name_H-M   'P 1'
#
loop_
_entity.id
_entity.type
_entity.pdbx_description
1 polymer ?
#
loop_
_entity_poly.entity_id
_entity_poly.type
_entity_poly.pdbx_seq_one_letter_code
_entity_poly.pdbx_strand_id
1 'polypeptide(L)'
;PGMQFDTTINRWHTAATTGRINASNPCSEYMHIDNSACNLASINLLKYLDEAKEFDVEAYMHTVEVIFTAQEILVGRADYPTEKIGENSRKFRQLGIGYANLGALLMALGLPYDSADGRAWAAALTSLMTGHAYATSARTASRMGPFAGFDENESHMLNVLRMHRDASHQIEGVEAVPSELVLAGQQAWDAAVRDGEEYGVRNAQASVLA
;
A
#
# COMPACT_ATOMS: atom_id res chain seq x y z
N PRO A 1 -17.16 2.87 -14.52
CA PRO A 1 -17.82 2.22 -13.38
C PRO A 1 -17.16 0.89 -13.06
N GLY A 2 -16.90 0.65 -11.78
CA GLY A 2 -16.33 -0.60 -11.29
C GLY A 2 -17.42 -1.55 -10.77
N MET A 3 -17.07 -2.83 -10.70
CA MET A 3 -17.86 -3.84 -10.00
C MET A 3 -17.04 -4.30 -8.79
N GLN A 4 -17.68 -4.44 -7.64
CA GLN A 4 -17.01 -4.81 -6.40
C GLN A 4 -17.73 -5.98 -5.75
N PHE A 5 -16.95 -6.86 -5.14
CA PHE A 5 -17.45 -8.04 -4.47
C PHE A 5 -17.35 -7.86 -2.96
N ASP A 6 -18.47 -7.59 -2.33
CA ASP A 6 -18.59 -7.25 -0.92
C ASP A 6 -17.89 -8.22 0.04
N THR A 7 -18.04 -9.52 -0.17
CA THR A 7 -17.40 -10.53 0.68
C THR A 7 -15.88 -10.51 0.54
N THR A 8 -15.36 -10.31 -0.68
CA THR A 8 -13.91 -10.22 -0.94
C THR A 8 -13.32 -8.99 -0.26
N ILE A 9 -13.96 -7.82 -0.45
CA ILE A 9 -13.50 -6.55 0.12
C ILE A 9 -13.44 -6.64 1.65
N ASN A 10 -14.50 -7.14 2.28
CA ASN A 10 -14.54 -7.22 3.73
C ASN A 10 -13.63 -8.31 4.31
N ARG A 11 -13.21 -9.31 3.51
CA ARG A 11 -12.16 -10.26 3.89
C ARG A 11 -10.79 -9.59 4.04
N TRP A 12 -10.52 -8.56 3.24
CA TRP A 12 -9.27 -7.78 3.25
C TRP A 12 -9.35 -6.52 4.13
N HIS A 13 -10.43 -6.39 4.92
CA HIS A 13 -10.64 -5.21 5.75
C HIS A 13 -9.78 -5.20 6.99
N THR A 14 -8.98 -4.16 7.17
CA THR A 14 -8.02 -4.00 8.27
C THR A 14 -8.68 -3.55 9.59
N ALA A 15 -9.88 -2.97 9.53
CA ALA A 15 -10.61 -2.43 10.68
C ALA A 15 -12.01 -3.06 10.84
N ALA A 16 -12.12 -4.38 10.61
CA ALA A 16 -13.39 -5.10 10.55
C ALA A 16 -14.13 -5.17 11.91
N THR A 17 -13.42 -5.03 13.03
CA THR A 17 -14.07 -4.95 14.37
C THR A 17 -14.76 -3.61 14.57
N THR A 18 -14.20 -2.52 14.04
CA THR A 18 -14.80 -1.18 14.17
C THR A 18 -16.02 -1.00 13.28
N GLY A 19 -16.00 -1.55 12.07
CA GLY A 19 -17.12 -1.39 11.13
C GLY A 19 -16.89 -2.16 9.84
N ARG A 20 -17.90 -2.10 8.96
CA ARG A 20 -17.90 -2.75 7.67
C ARG A 20 -17.54 -1.74 6.58
N ILE A 21 -16.91 -2.21 5.51
CA ILE A 21 -16.80 -1.46 4.27
C ILE A 21 -18.14 -1.56 3.53
N ASN A 22 -18.81 -0.42 3.34
CA ASN A 22 -20.12 -0.34 2.66
C ASN A 22 -20.00 0.20 1.22
N ALA A 23 -18.96 0.99 0.95
CA ALA A 23 -18.74 1.63 -0.35
C ALA A 23 -17.24 1.89 -0.58
N SER A 24 -16.92 2.30 -1.80
CA SER A 24 -15.60 2.79 -2.17
C SER A 24 -15.67 4.22 -2.70
N ASN A 25 -14.50 4.81 -2.94
CA ASN A 25 -14.40 5.99 -3.80
C ASN A 25 -14.70 5.65 -5.27
N PRO A 26 -14.83 6.64 -6.18
CA PRO A 26 -15.23 6.40 -7.58
C PRO A 26 -14.32 5.45 -8.36
N CYS A 27 -13.02 5.46 -8.09
CA CYS A 27 -12.04 4.61 -8.79
C CYS A 27 -11.82 3.25 -8.13
N SER A 28 -12.43 3.00 -6.96
CA SER A 28 -12.41 1.72 -6.21
C SER A 28 -11.09 1.37 -5.53
N GLU A 29 -10.13 2.29 -5.48
CA GLU A 29 -8.85 2.07 -4.79
C GLU A 29 -8.95 2.27 -3.28
N TYR A 30 -9.89 3.09 -2.80
CA TYR A 30 -10.06 3.35 -1.38
C TYR A 30 -11.30 2.68 -0.82
N MET A 31 -11.08 1.77 0.12
CA MET A 31 -12.15 0.99 0.79
C MET A 31 -11.83 0.89 2.27
N HIS A 32 -12.60 1.59 3.09
CA HIS A 32 -12.48 1.60 4.54
C HIS A 32 -13.85 1.86 5.17
N ILE A 33 -13.88 2.09 6.49
CA ILE A 33 -15.13 2.44 7.19
C ILE A 33 -15.73 3.75 6.68
N ASP A 34 -17.02 3.92 6.85
CA ASP A 34 -17.72 5.15 6.50
C ASP A 34 -17.17 6.37 7.24
N ASN A 35 -17.37 7.56 6.67
CA ASN A 35 -16.86 8.82 7.21
C ASN A 35 -15.35 8.80 7.42
N SER A 36 -14.61 8.42 6.41
CA SER A 36 -13.15 8.45 6.38
C SER A 36 -12.66 9.15 5.12
N ALA A 37 -11.41 9.53 5.10
CA ALA A 37 -10.75 10.16 3.97
C ALA A 37 -9.33 9.62 3.81
N CYS A 38 -8.74 9.86 2.64
CA CYS A 38 -7.43 9.37 2.28
C CYS A 38 -6.60 10.49 1.66
N ASN A 39 -5.36 10.67 2.11
CA ASN A 39 -4.38 11.52 1.43
C ASN A 39 -3.80 10.75 0.25
N LEU A 40 -3.63 11.40 -0.89
CA LEU A 40 -3.22 10.77 -2.14
C LEU A 40 -1.84 11.23 -2.59
N ALA A 41 -1.00 10.29 -3.00
CA ALA A 41 0.27 10.55 -3.68
C ALA A 41 0.56 9.48 -4.72
N SER A 42 1.08 9.86 -5.90
CA SER A 42 1.45 8.95 -6.98
C SER A 42 2.90 9.15 -7.37
N ILE A 43 3.65 8.04 -7.45
CA ILE A 43 5.07 8.00 -7.80
C ILE A 43 5.20 7.74 -9.30
N ASN A 44 5.99 8.55 -10.00
CA ASN A 44 6.22 8.36 -11.43
C ASN A 44 7.29 7.28 -11.68
N LEU A 45 6.87 6.08 -12.09
CA LEU A 45 7.75 4.92 -12.28
C LEU A 45 8.86 5.14 -13.29
N LEU A 46 8.66 5.96 -14.34
CA LEU A 46 9.68 6.24 -15.35
C LEU A 46 10.93 6.96 -14.79
N LYS A 47 10.85 7.54 -13.60
CA LYS A 47 11.97 8.23 -12.98
C LYS A 47 13.02 7.28 -12.38
N TYR A 48 12.68 6.01 -12.30
CA TYR A 48 13.55 4.95 -11.77
C TYR A 48 14.08 4.02 -12.86
N LEU A 49 13.76 4.27 -14.14
CA LEU A 49 14.32 3.54 -15.28
C LEU A 49 15.43 4.38 -15.89
N ASP A 50 16.64 3.83 -15.97
CA ASP A 50 17.78 4.47 -16.60
C ASP A 50 17.85 4.23 -18.12
N GLU A 51 18.89 4.77 -18.78
CA GLU A 51 19.11 4.61 -20.23
C GLU A 51 19.46 3.16 -20.62
N ALA A 52 20.01 2.37 -19.68
CA ALA A 52 20.31 0.95 -19.87
C ALA A 52 19.06 0.06 -19.66
N LYS A 53 17.93 0.66 -19.29
CA LYS A 53 16.66 0.01 -18.93
C LYS A 53 16.76 -0.81 -17.63
N GLU A 54 17.64 -0.41 -16.74
CA GLU A 54 17.71 -0.93 -15.38
C GLU A 54 16.83 -0.10 -14.45
N PHE A 55 16.06 -0.78 -13.61
CA PHE A 55 15.14 -0.14 -12.66
C PHE A 55 15.82 0.05 -11.31
N ASP A 56 15.93 1.29 -10.84
CA ASP A 56 16.53 1.65 -9.56
C ASP A 56 15.59 1.34 -8.39
N VAL A 57 15.73 0.15 -7.86
CA VAL A 57 14.93 -0.38 -6.75
C VAL A 57 15.16 0.41 -5.47
N GLU A 58 16.41 0.81 -5.18
CA GLU A 58 16.76 1.53 -3.95
C GLU A 58 16.16 2.94 -3.94
N ALA A 59 16.29 3.69 -5.05
CA ALA A 59 15.69 5.02 -5.17
C ALA A 59 14.15 4.96 -5.10
N TYR A 60 13.53 3.91 -5.67
CA TYR A 60 12.10 3.70 -5.58
C TYR A 60 11.65 3.46 -4.14
N MET A 61 12.31 2.56 -3.41
CA MET A 61 12.05 2.31 -1.98
C MET A 61 12.20 3.57 -1.14
N HIS A 62 13.29 4.31 -1.34
CA HIS A 62 13.53 5.57 -0.62
C HIS A 62 12.40 6.58 -0.87
N THR A 63 11.95 6.71 -2.12
CA THR A 63 10.83 7.61 -2.45
C THR A 63 9.52 7.17 -1.79
N VAL A 64 9.23 5.87 -1.76
CA VAL A 64 8.06 5.33 -1.04
C VAL A 64 8.12 5.72 0.43
N GLU A 65 9.25 5.53 1.09
CA GLU A 65 9.43 5.87 2.51
C GLU A 65 9.22 7.37 2.78
N VAL A 66 9.83 8.24 1.97
CA VAL A 66 9.72 9.70 2.12
C VAL A 66 8.28 10.17 1.92
N ILE A 67 7.63 9.73 0.83
CA ILE A 67 6.25 10.12 0.52
C ILE A 67 5.29 9.59 1.58
N PHE A 68 5.43 8.32 1.97
CA PHE A 68 4.58 7.71 2.99
C PHE A 68 4.71 8.45 4.33
N THR A 69 5.93 8.79 4.74
CA THR A 69 6.18 9.58 5.94
C THR A 69 5.57 10.98 5.84
N ALA A 70 5.68 11.64 4.69
CA ALA A 70 5.04 12.94 4.47
C ALA A 70 3.51 12.85 4.58
N GLN A 71 2.89 11.82 4.00
CA GLN A 71 1.45 11.58 4.12
C GLN A 71 1.03 11.29 5.57
N GLU A 72 1.85 10.53 6.34
CA GLU A 72 1.60 10.27 7.76
C GLU A 72 1.60 11.56 8.60
N ILE A 73 2.49 12.50 8.29
CA ILE A 73 2.50 13.83 8.93
C ILE A 73 1.24 14.62 8.55
N LEU A 74 0.88 14.62 7.26
CA LEU A 74 -0.25 15.37 6.72
C LEU A 74 -1.59 14.89 7.32
N VAL A 75 -1.81 13.59 7.47
CA VAL A 75 -3.08 13.05 7.98
C VAL A 75 -3.40 13.56 9.38
N GLY A 76 -2.40 13.86 10.20
CA GLY A 76 -2.57 14.43 11.53
C GLY A 76 -2.81 15.94 11.54
N ARG A 77 -2.50 16.65 10.43
CA ARG A 77 -2.54 18.12 10.33
C ARG A 77 -3.58 18.63 9.35
N ALA A 78 -4.15 17.77 8.51
CA ALA A 78 -5.11 18.15 7.50
C ALA A 78 -6.45 18.60 8.10
N ASP A 79 -7.11 19.51 7.39
CA ASP A 79 -8.49 19.85 7.61
C ASP A 79 -9.40 18.88 6.86
N TYR A 80 -10.56 18.57 7.45
CA TYR A 80 -11.50 17.61 6.89
C TYR A 80 -12.89 18.24 6.75
N PRO A 81 -13.69 17.83 5.74
CA PRO A 81 -14.97 18.48 5.44
C PRO A 81 -16.04 18.34 6.53
N THR A 82 -15.93 17.33 7.39
CA THR A 82 -16.80 17.15 8.56
C THR A 82 -15.98 16.69 9.76
N GLU A 83 -16.49 16.99 10.96
CA GLU A 83 -15.86 16.58 12.22
C GLU A 83 -15.65 15.05 12.29
N LYS A 84 -16.68 14.26 11.92
CA LYS A 84 -16.62 12.80 11.95
C LYS A 84 -15.59 12.21 10.99
N ILE A 85 -15.43 12.80 9.79
CA ILE A 85 -14.37 12.40 8.87
C ILE A 85 -13.00 12.73 9.48
N GLY A 86 -12.85 13.88 10.10
CA GLY A 86 -11.63 14.27 10.79
C GLY A 86 -11.27 13.33 11.94
N GLU A 87 -12.23 12.97 12.77
CA GLU A 87 -12.05 12.01 13.88
C GLU A 87 -11.59 10.64 13.36
N ASN A 88 -12.31 10.06 12.40
CA ASN A 88 -11.96 8.76 11.83
C ASN A 88 -10.62 8.78 11.11
N SER A 89 -10.32 9.85 10.36
CA SER A 89 -9.05 9.98 9.65
C SER A 89 -7.86 10.08 10.61
N ARG A 90 -8.00 10.80 11.72
CA ARG A 90 -6.96 10.87 12.76
C ARG A 90 -6.85 9.59 13.58
N LYS A 91 -7.98 8.89 13.81
CA LYS A 91 -8.01 7.61 14.55
C LYS A 91 -7.37 6.48 13.76
N PHE A 92 -7.67 6.34 12.46
CA PHE A 92 -7.25 5.21 11.62
C PHE A 92 -6.07 5.54 10.69
N ARG A 93 -5.83 6.81 10.38
CA ARG A 93 -4.68 7.29 9.62
C ARG A 93 -4.49 6.60 8.27
N GLN A 94 -5.57 6.49 7.50
CA GLN A 94 -5.56 5.85 6.18
C GLN A 94 -4.78 6.72 5.18
N LEU A 95 -3.93 6.07 4.38
CA LEU A 95 -3.12 6.72 3.36
C LEU A 95 -3.34 6.06 2.00
N GLY A 96 -3.29 6.86 0.93
CA GLY A 96 -3.32 6.40 -0.45
C GLY A 96 -1.99 6.70 -1.13
N ILE A 97 -1.21 5.67 -1.41
CA ILE A 97 0.03 5.76 -2.17
C ILE A 97 -0.07 4.88 -3.40
N GLY A 98 0.29 5.42 -4.56
CA GLY A 98 0.25 4.69 -5.81
C GLY A 98 1.34 5.11 -6.75
N TYR A 99 1.20 4.74 -8.01
CA TYR A 99 2.15 5.10 -9.04
C TYR A 99 1.45 5.50 -10.34
N ALA A 100 2.17 6.28 -11.14
CA ALA A 100 1.80 6.65 -12.50
C ALA A 100 2.81 6.09 -13.50
N ASN A 101 2.41 6.03 -14.77
CA ASN A 101 3.27 5.62 -15.89
C ASN A 101 3.68 4.13 -15.91
N LEU A 102 2.89 3.23 -15.32
CA LEU A 102 3.13 1.79 -15.49
C LEU A 102 3.14 1.40 -16.98
N GLY A 103 2.12 1.81 -17.74
CA GLY A 103 2.06 1.51 -19.18
C GLY A 103 3.24 2.09 -19.95
N ALA A 104 3.71 3.29 -19.61
CA ALA A 104 4.89 3.89 -20.24
C ALA A 104 6.19 3.17 -19.85
N LEU A 105 6.32 2.71 -18.60
CA LEU A 105 7.44 1.87 -18.15
C LEU A 105 7.49 0.56 -18.95
N LEU A 106 6.36 -0.15 -19.06
CA LEU A 106 6.28 -1.39 -19.82
C LEU A 106 6.63 -1.19 -21.30
N MET A 107 6.13 -0.11 -21.92
CA MET A 107 6.51 0.25 -23.29
C MET A 107 8.02 0.52 -23.45
N ALA A 108 8.61 1.23 -22.49
CA ALA A 108 10.07 1.50 -22.51
C ALA A 108 10.89 0.20 -22.37
N LEU A 109 10.37 -0.77 -21.60
CA LEU A 109 10.96 -2.11 -21.46
C LEU A 109 10.69 -3.02 -22.66
N GLY A 110 9.78 -2.64 -23.56
CA GLY A 110 9.36 -3.45 -24.71
C GLY A 110 8.35 -4.55 -24.35
N LEU A 111 7.63 -4.40 -23.25
CA LEU A 111 6.65 -5.36 -22.76
C LEU A 111 5.23 -4.92 -23.13
N PRO A 112 4.39 -5.81 -23.69
CA PRO A 112 2.98 -5.53 -23.91
C PRO A 112 2.27 -5.34 -22.56
N TYR A 113 1.36 -4.35 -22.47
CA TYR A 113 0.59 -4.09 -21.25
C TYR A 113 -0.23 -5.30 -20.82
N ASP A 114 -0.92 -5.95 -21.77
CA ASP A 114 -1.66 -7.20 -21.52
C ASP A 114 -0.80 -8.42 -21.83
N SER A 115 0.22 -8.64 -21.01
CA SER A 115 1.09 -9.82 -21.07
C SER A 115 1.32 -10.41 -19.68
N ALA A 116 1.79 -11.65 -19.60
CA ALA A 116 2.17 -12.25 -18.34
C ALA A 116 3.31 -11.45 -17.67
N ASP A 117 4.31 -11.06 -18.46
CA ASP A 117 5.46 -10.28 -17.99
C ASP A 117 5.03 -8.88 -17.48
N GLY A 118 4.13 -8.21 -18.21
CA GLY A 118 3.58 -6.91 -17.78
C GLY A 118 2.83 -7.02 -16.45
N ARG A 119 2.05 -8.08 -16.26
CA ARG A 119 1.37 -8.35 -14.98
C ARG A 119 2.35 -8.68 -13.85
N ALA A 120 3.41 -9.44 -14.13
CA ALA A 120 4.45 -9.75 -13.16
C ALA A 120 5.18 -8.48 -12.68
N TRP A 121 5.54 -7.58 -13.62
CA TRP A 121 6.12 -6.28 -13.29
C TRP A 121 5.18 -5.43 -12.42
N ALA A 122 3.90 -5.33 -12.79
CA ALA A 122 2.91 -4.59 -12.02
C ALA A 122 2.77 -5.17 -10.60
N ALA A 123 2.72 -6.49 -10.46
CA ALA A 123 2.61 -7.16 -9.18
C ALA A 123 3.85 -6.94 -8.32
N ALA A 124 5.06 -7.05 -8.88
CA ALA A 124 6.32 -6.83 -8.14
C ALA A 124 6.48 -5.39 -7.67
N LEU A 125 6.21 -4.40 -8.54
CA LEU A 125 6.25 -2.97 -8.19
C LEU A 125 5.24 -2.63 -7.09
N THR A 126 4.01 -3.17 -7.18
CA THR A 126 2.97 -2.96 -6.18
C THR A 126 3.34 -3.65 -4.85
N SER A 127 3.87 -4.87 -4.92
CA SER A 127 4.33 -5.61 -3.74
C SER A 127 5.40 -4.84 -2.99
N LEU A 128 6.42 -4.34 -3.68
CA LEU A 128 7.48 -3.54 -3.06
C LEU A 128 6.93 -2.26 -2.46
N MET A 129 6.14 -1.48 -3.21
CA MET A 129 5.59 -0.21 -2.72
C MET A 129 4.76 -0.40 -1.46
N THR A 130 3.79 -1.30 -1.48
CA THR A 130 2.89 -1.48 -0.35
C THR A 130 3.56 -2.18 0.83
N GLY A 131 4.41 -3.16 0.58
CA GLY A 131 5.20 -3.82 1.63
C GLY A 131 6.12 -2.84 2.33
N HIS A 132 6.84 -2.00 1.57
CA HIS A 132 7.73 -0.99 2.14
C HIS A 132 6.97 0.14 2.87
N ALA A 133 5.79 0.52 2.37
CA ALA A 133 4.89 1.45 3.06
C ALA A 133 4.45 0.91 4.43
N TYR A 134 4.02 -0.36 4.51
CA TYR A 134 3.63 -0.97 5.79
C TYR A 134 4.83 -1.23 6.72
N ALA A 135 6.00 -1.60 6.19
CA ALA A 135 7.22 -1.67 6.99
C ALA A 135 7.60 -0.31 7.59
N THR A 136 7.44 0.78 6.81
CA THR A 136 7.61 2.15 7.29
C THR A 136 6.57 2.53 8.34
N SER A 137 5.31 2.11 8.16
CA SER A 137 4.24 2.29 9.13
C SER A 137 4.56 1.60 10.47
N ALA A 138 5.05 0.37 10.45
CA ALA A 138 5.44 -0.36 11.66
C ALA A 138 6.66 0.29 12.35
N ARG A 139 7.69 0.68 11.59
CA ARG A 139 8.82 1.46 12.15
C ARG A 139 8.38 2.80 12.75
N THR A 140 7.38 3.45 12.17
CA THR A 140 6.82 4.67 12.76
C THR A 140 6.04 4.35 14.04
N ALA A 141 5.28 3.26 14.07
CA ALA A 141 4.57 2.81 15.26
C ALA A 141 5.51 2.49 16.41
N SER A 142 6.68 1.92 16.17
CA SER A 142 7.67 1.66 17.23
C SER A 142 8.13 2.91 17.99
N ARG A 143 7.97 4.10 17.39
CA ARG A 143 8.36 5.40 17.98
C ARG A 143 7.18 6.23 18.46
N MET A 144 6.06 6.16 17.73
CA MET A 144 4.90 7.04 17.91
C MET A 144 3.67 6.30 18.46
N GLY A 145 3.75 5.00 18.64
CA GLY A 145 2.62 4.11 18.89
C GLY A 145 1.81 3.80 17.62
N PRO A 146 1.03 2.72 17.61
CA PRO A 146 0.14 2.36 16.52
C PRO A 146 -1.00 3.39 16.35
N PHE A 147 -1.81 3.25 15.30
CA PHE A 147 -3.01 4.07 15.17
C PHE A 147 -4.01 3.79 16.30
N ALA A 148 -4.81 4.79 16.69
CA ALA A 148 -5.63 4.73 17.91
C ALA A 148 -6.71 3.62 17.91
N GLY A 149 -7.10 3.12 16.74
CA GLY A 149 -8.02 1.98 16.61
C GLY A 149 -7.32 0.63 16.45
N PHE A 150 -6.01 0.54 16.67
CA PHE A 150 -5.25 -0.69 16.42
C PHE A 150 -5.64 -1.83 17.34
N ASP A 151 -5.68 -1.62 18.65
CA ASP A 151 -5.92 -2.68 19.65
C ASP A 151 -7.22 -3.43 19.41
N GLU A 152 -8.30 -2.72 19.04
CA GLU A 152 -9.60 -3.32 18.73
C GLU A 152 -9.62 -4.09 17.39
N ASN A 153 -8.67 -3.80 16.48
CA ASN A 153 -8.57 -4.37 15.14
C ASN A 153 -7.30 -5.19 14.91
N GLU A 154 -6.47 -5.39 15.92
CA GLU A 154 -5.15 -6.02 15.81
C GLU A 154 -5.18 -7.33 15.01
N SER A 155 -6.09 -8.23 15.36
CA SER A 155 -6.17 -9.55 14.72
C SER A 155 -6.50 -9.44 13.23
N HIS A 156 -7.40 -8.54 12.84
CA HIS A 156 -7.76 -8.29 11.44
C HIS A 156 -6.62 -7.62 10.68
N MET A 157 -6.02 -6.59 11.27
CA MET A 157 -4.91 -5.86 10.69
C MET A 157 -3.71 -6.79 10.40
N LEU A 158 -3.26 -7.53 11.40
CA LEU A 158 -2.14 -8.45 11.25
C LEU A 158 -2.44 -9.61 10.31
N ASN A 159 -3.69 -10.12 10.30
CA ASN A 159 -4.09 -11.11 9.32
C ASN A 159 -3.99 -10.59 7.88
N VAL A 160 -4.43 -9.37 7.62
CA VAL A 160 -4.32 -8.76 6.29
C VAL A 160 -2.86 -8.57 5.87
N LEU A 161 -1.97 -8.13 6.77
CA LEU A 161 -0.54 -8.05 6.48
C LEU A 161 0.05 -9.42 6.08
N ARG A 162 -0.31 -10.48 6.82
CA ARG A 162 0.12 -11.86 6.48
C ARG A 162 -0.42 -12.33 5.13
N MET A 163 -1.69 -12.02 4.82
CA MET A 163 -2.27 -12.35 3.52
C MET A 163 -1.53 -11.66 2.38
N HIS A 164 -1.15 -10.40 2.51
CA HIS A 164 -0.35 -9.68 1.53
C HIS A 164 1.07 -10.25 1.41
N ARG A 165 1.74 -10.55 2.53
CA ARG A 165 3.04 -11.21 2.53
C ARG A 165 2.99 -12.53 1.77
N ASP A 166 2.02 -13.38 2.08
CA ASP A 166 1.88 -14.69 1.45
C ASP A 166 1.61 -14.54 -0.07
N ALA A 167 0.81 -13.54 -0.47
CA ALA A 167 0.59 -13.22 -1.88
C ALA A 167 1.88 -12.73 -2.56
N SER A 168 2.71 -11.93 -1.89
CA SER A 168 3.97 -11.43 -2.45
C SER A 168 4.96 -12.54 -2.76
N HIS A 169 4.97 -13.60 -1.94
CA HIS A 169 5.80 -14.80 -2.17
C HIS A 169 5.25 -15.74 -3.25
N GLN A 170 4.03 -15.49 -3.74
CA GLN A 170 3.34 -16.30 -4.76
C GLN A 170 3.15 -15.57 -6.09
N ILE A 171 3.84 -14.46 -6.33
CA ILE A 171 3.76 -13.74 -7.61
C ILE A 171 4.29 -14.65 -8.71
N GLU A 172 3.47 -14.89 -9.74
CA GLU A 172 3.82 -15.70 -10.90
C GLU A 172 4.56 -14.87 -11.97
N GLY A 173 5.36 -15.54 -12.81
CA GLY A 173 6.07 -14.89 -13.93
C GLY A 173 7.23 -14.00 -13.50
N VAL A 174 7.76 -14.18 -12.29
CA VAL A 174 8.83 -13.35 -11.72
C VAL A 174 10.16 -13.46 -12.47
N GLU A 175 10.35 -14.46 -13.32
CA GLU A 175 11.52 -14.60 -14.19
C GLU A 175 11.70 -13.47 -15.21
N ALA A 176 10.60 -12.75 -15.52
CA ALA A 176 10.62 -11.57 -16.39
C ALA A 176 10.91 -10.27 -15.65
N VAL A 177 11.02 -10.32 -14.31
CA VAL A 177 11.22 -9.16 -13.43
C VAL A 177 12.63 -9.23 -12.82
N PRO A 178 13.34 -8.10 -12.63
CA PRO A 178 14.61 -8.11 -11.91
C PRO A 178 14.47 -8.80 -10.54
N SER A 179 15.33 -9.76 -10.27
CA SER A 179 15.27 -10.54 -9.01
C SER A 179 15.42 -9.65 -7.79
N GLU A 180 16.16 -8.55 -7.89
CA GLU A 180 16.30 -7.55 -6.84
C GLU A 180 14.95 -6.91 -6.47
N LEU A 181 14.12 -6.55 -7.46
CA LEU A 181 12.80 -5.97 -7.25
C LEU A 181 11.86 -6.96 -6.54
N VAL A 182 11.87 -8.22 -6.98
CA VAL A 182 11.05 -9.28 -6.37
C VAL A 182 11.46 -9.52 -4.92
N LEU A 183 12.76 -9.71 -4.68
CA LEU A 183 13.31 -9.95 -3.34
C LEU A 183 13.06 -8.77 -2.40
N ALA A 184 13.24 -7.54 -2.88
CA ALA A 184 12.95 -6.34 -2.09
C ALA A 184 11.48 -6.29 -1.65
N GLY A 185 10.54 -6.65 -2.54
CA GLY A 185 9.12 -6.74 -2.21
C GLY A 185 8.81 -7.78 -1.14
N GLN A 186 9.37 -8.97 -1.27
CA GLN A 186 9.21 -10.05 -0.28
C GLN A 186 9.79 -9.66 1.08
N GLN A 187 11.01 -9.13 1.12
CA GLN A 187 11.67 -8.67 2.34
C GLN A 187 10.92 -7.52 3.00
N ALA A 188 10.34 -6.61 2.22
CA ALA A 188 9.54 -5.52 2.75
C ALA A 188 8.28 -6.03 3.45
N TRP A 189 7.59 -7.01 2.89
CA TRP A 189 6.43 -7.64 3.52
C TRP A 189 6.80 -8.48 4.74
N ASP A 190 7.91 -9.21 4.71
CA ASP A 190 8.42 -9.95 5.87
C ASP A 190 8.72 -9.00 7.04
N ALA A 191 9.34 -7.85 6.74
CA ALA A 191 9.58 -6.79 7.72
C ALA A 191 8.27 -6.17 8.23
N ALA A 192 7.31 -5.88 7.35
CA ALA A 192 6.02 -5.31 7.72
C ALA A 192 5.24 -6.23 8.69
N VAL A 193 5.26 -7.53 8.45
CA VAL A 193 4.61 -8.51 9.35
C VAL A 193 5.36 -8.61 10.67
N ARG A 194 6.67 -8.83 10.65
CA ARG A 194 7.50 -8.96 11.86
C ARG A 194 7.38 -7.75 12.77
N ASP A 195 7.60 -6.55 12.21
CA ASP A 195 7.60 -5.31 12.98
C ASP A 195 6.16 -4.90 13.36
N GLY A 196 5.18 -5.26 12.51
CA GLY A 196 3.76 -5.07 12.81
C GLY A 196 3.26 -5.94 13.98
N GLU A 197 3.76 -7.16 14.10
CA GLU A 197 3.48 -8.05 15.24
C GLU A 197 4.12 -7.55 16.55
N GLU A 198 5.26 -6.88 16.45
CA GLU A 198 5.99 -6.38 17.64
C GLU A 198 5.49 -5.01 18.11
N TYR A 199 5.21 -4.08 17.17
CA TYR A 199 4.93 -2.68 17.50
C TYR A 199 3.53 -2.20 17.04
N GLY A 200 2.77 -3.03 16.34
CA GLY A 200 1.60 -2.58 15.58
C GLY A 200 2.00 -1.79 14.34
N VAL A 201 1.02 -1.14 13.71
CA VAL A 201 1.24 -0.25 12.56
C VAL A 201 0.64 1.13 12.82
N ARG A 202 1.26 2.17 12.28
CA ARG A 202 0.82 3.56 12.46
C ARG A 202 -0.41 3.91 11.62
N ASN A 203 -0.67 3.16 10.55
CA ASN A 203 -1.70 3.45 9.55
C ASN A 203 -2.56 2.22 9.30
N ALA A 204 -3.87 2.35 9.41
CA ALA A 204 -4.82 1.25 9.17
C ALA A 204 -4.89 0.83 7.71
N GLN A 205 -4.50 1.69 6.78
CA GLN A 205 -4.51 1.39 5.35
C GLN A 205 -3.43 2.16 4.61
N ALA A 206 -2.79 1.46 3.67
CA ALA A 206 -2.02 2.00 2.56
C ALA A 206 -2.63 1.42 1.28
N SER A 207 -3.54 2.17 0.64
CA SER A 207 -4.21 1.75 -0.59
C SER A 207 -3.38 2.11 -1.82
N VAL A 208 -3.45 1.27 -2.85
CA VAL A 208 -2.81 1.54 -4.14
C VAL A 208 -3.74 2.39 -5.00
N LEU A 209 -3.28 3.55 -5.42
CA LEU A 209 -4.04 4.46 -6.29
C LEU A 209 -4.08 3.93 -7.72
N ALA A 210 -5.22 4.18 -8.38
CA ALA A 210 -5.39 3.95 -9.80
C ALA A 210 -4.85 5.11 -10.64
#